data_7e8c9d6a38689b836873f907cc049119
#
_entry.id   7e8c9d6a38689b836873f907cc049119
#
_cell.length_a   1.000
_cell.length_b   1.000
_cell.length_c   1.000
_cell.angle_alpha   90.00
_cell.angle_beta   90.00
_cell.angle_gamma   90.00
#
_symmetry.space_group_name_H-M   'P 1'
#
loop_
_entity.id
_entity.type
_entity.pdbx_description
1 polymer ?
#
loop_
_entity_poly.entity_id
_entity_poly.type
_entity_poly.pdbx_seq_one_letter_code
_entity_poly.pdbx_strand_id
1 'polypeptide(L)'
;YGGETKDEYPEDITSSSTYPYNHVYRSESGHVFEVDDSPGVERIHQYHRMGTFQEIQPDGTRVTKVVGRDYHVTVKDNNVYVQGNQTVTIAGNCKLYVQGDHYTEVDGNQYITVRGDRITKIQGNDKKEVMSDEVTQINGNKTMRVTGDRKTIIDGNYTETIGKDNKIQIKKNEVKTIFVNSKTTVTGNTNLITIKNMQIGSGNTMSIGAESTYDLKVKGAATMD
;
A
#
# COMPACT_ATOMS: atom_id res chain seq x y z
N TYR A 1 4.07 15.36 -0.74
CA TYR A 1 4.19 15.93 0.60
C TYR A 1 5.60 15.62 1.11
N GLY A 2 6.52 16.53 0.92
CA GLY A 2 7.87 16.51 1.44
C GLY A 2 8.06 17.74 2.30
N GLY A 3 7.63 17.69 3.54
CA GLY A 3 8.07 18.58 4.58
C GLY A 3 9.11 17.84 5.39
N GLU A 4 10.38 18.09 5.14
CA GLU A 4 11.44 17.78 6.08
C GLU A 4 11.24 18.68 7.28
N THR A 5 10.46 18.28 8.26
CA THR A 5 10.69 18.72 9.61
C THR A 5 11.87 17.89 10.12
N LYS A 6 13.06 18.43 10.02
CA LYS A 6 14.13 18.09 10.96
C LYS A 6 13.58 18.52 12.32
N ASP A 7 13.02 17.59 13.07
CA ASP A 7 12.83 17.77 14.48
C ASP A 7 14.25 17.93 15.05
N GLU A 8 14.65 19.18 15.32
CA GLU A 8 15.86 19.46 16.07
C GLU A 8 15.70 18.78 17.41
N TYR A 9 16.61 17.85 17.72
CA TYR A 9 16.67 17.28 19.05
C TYR A 9 16.87 18.44 20.03
N PRO A 10 16.14 18.47 21.17
CA PRO A 10 16.42 19.47 22.18
C PRO A 10 17.89 19.41 22.53
N GLU A 11 18.59 20.53 22.33
CA GLU A 11 19.98 20.61 22.73
C GLU A 11 20.11 20.46 24.25
N ASP A 12 21.26 19.95 24.69
CA ASP A 12 21.62 19.88 26.10
C ASP A 12 21.46 21.30 26.71
N ILE A 13 20.57 21.42 27.70
CA ILE A 13 20.37 22.73 28.37
C ILE A 13 21.64 23.05 29.12
N THR A 14 22.37 24.05 28.64
CA THR A 14 23.49 24.62 29.43
C THR A 14 22.91 25.23 30.70
N SER A 15 23.07 24.49 31.80
CA SER A 15 22.49 24.88 33.08
C SER A 15 23.22 26.12 33.65
N SER A 16 22.47 27.11 34.10
CA SER A 16 22.89 28.15 35.01
C SER A 16 22.67 27.69 36.46
N SER A 17 23.31 26.58 36.83
CA SER A 17 23.20 25.97 38.17
C SER A 17 23.65 26.95 39.24
N THR A 18 22.93 26.99 40.37
CA THR A 18 23.22 27.89 41.50
C THR A 18 23.51 27.07 42.73
N TYR A 19 24.67 27.32 43.37
CA TYR A 19 24.99 26.73 44.70
C TYR A 19 24.02 27.28 45.75
N PRO A 20 23.49 26.46 46.66
CA PRO A 20 23.85 25.04 46.95
C PRO A 20 22.89 24.01 46.28
N TYR A 21 22.10 24.39 45.28
CA TYR A 21 21.01 23.59 44.72
C TYR A 21 21.47 22.50 43.76
N ASN A 22 22.69 22.60 43.20
CA ASN A 22 23.21 21.62 42.26
C ASN A 22 24.06 20.53 42.99
N HIS A 23 23.64 19.28 42.84
CA HIS A 23 24.29 18.10 43.39
C HIS A 23 24.89 17.26 42.25
N VAL A 24 26.20 17.30 42.08
CA VAL A 24 26.91 16.62 40.98
C VAL A 24 27.87 15.56 41.54
N TYR A 25 27.70 14.33 41.02
CA TYR A 25 28.71 13.29 41.16
C TYR A 25 29.44 13.12 39.84
N ARG A 26 30.75 13.26 39.82
CA ARG A 26 31.61 13.07 38.66
C ARG A 26 32.64 12.00 38.94
N SER A 27 32.70 10.97 38.07
CA SER A 27 33.74 9.94 38.15
C SER A 27 35.06 10.43 37.56
N GLU A 28 36.17 9.75 37.90
CA GLU A 28 37.49 10.05 37.34
C GLU A 28 37.55 9.94 35.81
N SER A 29 36.75 9.04 35.24
CA SER A 29 36.67 8.85 33.79
C SER A 29 35.74 9.85 33.06
N GLY A 30 35.07 10.77 33.78
CA GLY A 30 34.25 11.82 33.25
C GLY A 30 32.79 11.49 33.06
N HIS A 31 32.26 10.43 33.71
CA HIS A 31 30.81 10.21 33.79
C HIS A 31 30.18 11.15 34.80
N VAL A 32 28.96 11.60 34.58
CA VAL A 32 28.23 12.54 35.42
C VAL A 32 26.87 11.99 35.81
N PHE A 33 26.53 12.13 37.09
CA PHE A 33 25.16 12.04 37.57
C PHE A 33 24.85 13.34 38.32
N GLU A 34 23.80 14.04 37.93
CA GLU A 34 23.48 15.37 38.42
C GLU A 34 21.99 15.44 38.76
N VAL A 35 21.70 16.05 39.90
CA VAL A 35 20.40 16.51 40.31
C VAL A 35 20.52 18.00 40.59
N ASP A 36 19.86 18.81 39.81
CA ASP A 36 19.88 20.27 39.93
C ASP A 36 18.50 20.75 40.36
N ASP A 37 18.42 21.34 41.54
CA ASP A 37 17.21 21.94 42.12
C ASP A 37 17.25 23.49 42.01
N SER A 38 18.14 24.04 41.18
CA SER A 38 18.20 25.49 40.93
C SER A 38 16.87 26.01 40.36
N PRO A 39 16.23 27.03 40.96
CA PRO A 39 14.90 27.48 40.57
C PRO A 39 14.80 27.84 39.07
N GLY A 40 13.86 27.21 38.35
CA GLY A 40 13.58 27.44 36.94
C GLY A 40 14.51 26.69 35.95
N VAL A 41 15.47 25.93 36.47
CA VAL A 41 16.37 25.09 35.66
C VAL A 41 16.56 23.70 36.26
N GLU A 42 15.60 23.28 37.07
CA GLU A 42 15.61 21.98 37.76
C GLU A 42 15.78 20.84 36.74
N ARG A 43 16.70 19.90 36.98
CA ARG A 43 16.91 18.77 36.08
C ARG A 43 17.49 17.55 36.76
N ILE A 44 17.27 16.39 36.16
CA ILE A 44 17.99 15.15 36.43
C ILE A 44 18.79 14.78 35.20
N HIS A 45 20.12 14.66 35.32
CA HIS A 45 21.00 14.39 34.19
C HIS A 45 21.93 13.22 34.46
N GLN A 46 21.96 12.26 33.57
CA GLN A 46 22.85 11.12 33.60
C GLN A 46 23.67 11.07 32.32
N TYR A 47 24.96 11.26 32.39
CA TYR A 47 25.86 11.42 31.26
C TYR A 47 27.00 10.42 31.23
N HIS A 48 27.16 9.75 30.10
CA HIS A 48 28.32 8.94 29.79
C HIS A 48 29.35 9.76 29.02
N ARG A 49 30.65 9.67 29.37
CA ARG A 49 31.74 10.45 28.75
C ARG A 49 31.79 10.43 27.21
N MET A 50 31.21 9.43 26.57
CA MET A 50 31.15 9.32 25.11
C MET A 50 29.93 10.02 24.50
N GLY A 51 29.17 10.78 25.29
CA GLY A 51 28.06 11.59 24.80
C GLY A 51 26.68 10.90 24.85
N THR A 52 26.56 9.67 25.33
CA THR A 52 25.27 9.07 25.67
C THR A 52 24.73 9.68 26.95
N PHE A 53 23.47 10.15 26.94
CA PHE A 53 22.88 10.73 28.14
C PHE A 53 21.37 10.48 28.23
N GLN A 54 20.85 10.63 29.45
CA GLN A 54 19.44 10.77 29.73
C GLN A 54 19.24 12.01 30.59
N GLU A 55 18.26 12.84 30.22
CA GLU A 55 17.94 14.07 30.94
C GLU A 55 16.42 14.19 31.11
N ILE A 56 16.02 14.67 32.30
CA ILE A 56 14.65 15.12 32.55
C ILE A 56 14.75 16.62 32.82
N GLN A 57 14.09 17.40 31.96
CA GLN A 57 14.14 18.86 31.96
C GLN A 57 13.11 19.48 32.94
N PRO A 58 13.16 20.78 33.20
CA PRO A 58 12.25 21.44 34.17
C PRO A 58 10.77 21.31 33.84
N ASP A 59 10.40 21.22 32.59
CA ASP A 59 9.02 21.02 32.11
C ASP A 59 8.57 19.55 32.12
N GLY A 60 9.42 18.62 32.59
CA GLY A 60 9.19 17.18 32.60
C GLY A 60 9.53 16.48 31.27
N THR A 61 10.04 17.19 30.27
CA THR A 61 10.50 16.58 29.02
C THR A 61 11.66 15.63 29.30
N ARG A 62 11.56 14.38 28.83
CA ARG A 62 12.66 13.41 28.92
C ARG A 62 13.35 13.26 27.56
N VAL A 63 14.65 13.47 27.56
CA VAL A 63 15.53 13.25 26.41
C VAL A 63 16.44 12.06 26.69
N THR A 64 16.54 11.13 25.76
CA THR A 64 17.52 10.03 25.78
C THR A 64 18.29 10.06 24.48
N LYS A 65 19.61 10.28 24.56
CA LYS A 65 20.53 10.26 23.42
C LYS A 65 21.50 9.10 23.56
N VAL A 66 21.55 8.22 22.58
CA VAL A 66 22.48 7.10 22.52
C VAL A 66 23.43 7.30 21.34
N VAL A 67 24.71 7.47 21.59
CA VAL A 67 25.75 7.65 20.58
C VAL A 67 26.17 6.32 19.95
N GLY A 68 26.10 5.25 20.75
CA GLY A 68 26.42 3.90 20.30
C GLY A 68 25.19 3.12 19.84
N ARG A 69 25.17 1.84 20.18
CA ARG A 69 24.02 0.94 19.91
C ARG A 69 23.07 0.99 21.10
N ASP A 70 21.78 1.04 20.81
CA ASP A 70 20.73 0.90 21.82
C ASP A 70 20.05 -0.47 21.68
N TYR A 71 19.87 -1.17 22.79
CA TYR A 71 19.18 -2.46 22.88
C TYR A 71 18.07 -2.35 23.91
N HIS A 72 16.84 -2.40 23.43
CA HIS A 72 15.68 -2.52 24.29
C HIS A 72 15.20 -3.98 24.30
N VAL A 73 15.34 -4.67 25.42
CA VAL A 73 14.96 -6.09 25.57
C VAL A 73 13.89 -6.19 26.64
N THR A 74 12.70 -6.64 26.24
CA THR A 74 11.57 -6.91 27.14
C THR A 74 11.29 -8.40 27.13
N VAL A 75 11.37 -9.06 28.29
CA VAL A 75 11.17 -10.52 28.41
C VAL A 75 9.70 -10.92 28.46
N LYS A 76 8.85 -10.00 28.88
CA LYS A 76 7.39 -10.17 28.94
C LYS A 76 6.71 -9.16 28.03
N ASP A 77 5.61 -8.56 28.47
CA ASP A 77 4.85 -7.61 27.72
C ASP A 77 5.53 -6.24 27.66
N ASN A 78 5.47 -5.58 26.53
CA ASN A 78 5.87 -4.19 26.34
C ASN A 78 4.66 -3.39 25.86
N ASN A 79 4.16 -2.46 26.69
CA ASN A 79 3.04 -1.59 26.36
C ASN A 79 3.55 -0.17 26.16
N VAL A 80 3.26 0.40 24.98
CA VAL A 80 3.59 1.80 24.67
C VAL A 80 2.29 2.55 24.43
N TYR A 81 2.04 3.57 25.24
CA TYR A 81 0.89 4.46 25.11
C TYR A 81 1.37 5.88 24.87
N VAL A 82 0.97 6.49 23.74
CA VAL A 82 1.30 7.87 23.39
C VAL A 82 0.00 8.63 23.20
N GLN A 83 -0.31 9.57 24.06
CA GLN A 83 -1.52 10.38 23.97
C GLN A 83 -1.44 11.44 22.86
N GLY A 84 -0.25 11.89 22.52
CA GLY A 84 0.00 12.86 21.45
C GLY A 84 0.51 12.19 20.18
N ASN A 85 1.29 12.90 19.40
CA ASN A 85 1.90 12.40 18.17
C ASN A 85 3.10 11.51 18.47
N GLN A 86 3.29 10.46 17.66
CA GLN A 86 4.50 9.68 17.63
C GLN A 86 5.17 9.81 16.26
N THR A 87 6.44 10.19 16.24
CA THR A 87 7.27 10.26 15.03
C THR A 87 8.42 9.27 15.15
N VAL A 88 8.61 8.43 14.13
CA VAL A 88 9.73 7.48 14.04
C VAL A 88 10.47 7.72 12.73
N THR A 89 11.73 8.14 12.81
CA THR A 89 12.61 8.36 11.66
C THR A 89 13.76 7.36 11.68
N ILE A 90 13.93 6.59 10.60
CA ILE A 90 14.97 5.58 10.47
C ILE A 90 15.76 5.87 9.18
N ALA A 91 17.00 6.32 9.32
CA ALA A 91 17.87 6.60 8.18
C ALA A 91 18.39 5.33 7.48
N GLY A 92 18.39 4.20 8.20
CA GLY A 92 18.80 2.90 7.68
C GLY A 92 17.62 1.96 7.43
N ASN A 93 17.83 0.68 7.62
CA ASN A 93 16.81 -0.35 7.42
C ASN A 93 15.94 -0.54 8.67
N CYS A 94 14.64 -0.70 8.48
CA CYS A 94 13.70 -1.16 9.50
C CYS A 94 13.30 -2.60 9.21
N LYS A 95 13.41 -3.49 10.21
CA LYS A 95 12.94 -4.87 10.13
C LYS A 95 11.98 -5.15 11.26
N LEU A 96 10.74 -5.46 10.93
CA LEU A 96 9.75 -5.98 11.88
C LEU A 96 9.56 -7.48 11.63
N TYR A 97 9.69 -8.29 12.68
CA TYR A 97 9.41 -9.73 12.67
C TYR A 97 8.43 -10.06 13.77
N VAL A 98 7.25 -10.53 13.39
CA VAL A 98 6.16 -10.92 14.30
C VAL A 98 5.89 -12.41 14.10
N GLN A 99 6.00 -13.21 15.15
CA GLN A 99 5.71 -14.65 15.09
C GLN A 99 4.21 -14.97 15.20
N GLY A 100 3.46 -14.13 15.89
CA GLY A 100 2.02 -14.21 16.02
C GLY A 100 1.30 -13.31 15.04
N ASP A 101 0.12 -12.84 15.40
CA ASP A 101 -0.69 -11.94 14.60
C ASP A 101 -0.17 -10.49 14.68
N HIS A 102 -0.31 -9.77 13.59
CA HIS A 102 0.00 -8.34 13.51
C HIS A 102 -1.26 -7.56 13.15
N TYR A 103 -1.76 -6.73 14.07
CA TYR A 103 -2.93 -5.88 13.88
C TYR A 103 -2.49 -4.44 13.63
N THR A 104 -3.10 -3.80 12.65
CA THR A 104 -2.96 -2.36 12.39
C THR A 104 -4.34 -1.78 12.18
N GLU A 105 -4.72 -0.84 13.02
CA GLU A 105 -5.99 -0.11 12.94
C GLU A 105 -5.70 1.39 12.86
N VAL A 106 -6.36 2.09 11.94
CA VAL A 106 -6.18 3.52 11.70
C VAL A 106 -7.56 4.16 11.53
N ASP A 107 -8.01 4.93 12.49
CA ASP A 107 -9.31 5.63 12.44
C ASP A 107 -9.35 6.72 11.35
N GLY A 108 -8.23 7.30 11.03
CA GLY A 108 -8.09 8.34 10.01
C GLY A 108 -7.52 7.79 8.68
N ASN A 109 -6.78 8.60 7.98
CA ASN A 109 -6.17 8.25 6.71
C ASN A 109 -4.83 7.51 6.91
N GLN A 110 -4.57 6.49 6.11
CA GLN A 110 -3.28 5.83 6.01
C GLN A 110 -2.59 6.20 4.69
N TYR A 111 -1.37 6.72 4.75
CA TYR A 111 -0.54 7.03 3.58
C TYR A 111 0.67 6.10 3.53
N ILE A 112 0.84 5.41 2.41
CA ILE A 112 2.00 4.53 2.18
C ILE A 112 2.67 4.96 0.88
N THR A 113 3.91 5.42 0.94
CA THR A 113 4.73 5.77 -0.22
C THR A 113 5.95 4.86 -0.29
N VAL A 114 6.10 4.12 -1.39
CA VAL A 114 7.26 3.26 -1.66
C VAL A 114 7.91 3.75 -2.94
N ARG A 115 9.14 4.24 -2.86
CA ARG A 115 9.89 4.75 -4.03
C ARG A 115 10.60 3.64 -4.81
N GLY A 116 10.83 2.52 -4.18
CA GLY A 116 11.37 1.30 -4.80
C GLY A 116 10.27 0.24 -4.98
N ASP A 117 10.64 -1.01 -4.95
CA ASP A 117 9.73 -2.13 -5.12
C ASP A 117 8.94 -2.43 -3.85
N ARG A 118 7.66 -2.77 -4.02
CA ARG A 118 6.83 -3.36 -2.98
C ARG A 118 6.52 -4.79 -3.32
N ILE A 119 6.97 -5.74 -2.49
CA ILE A 119 6.72 -7.17 -2.66
C ILE A 119 5.81 -7.64 -1.54
N THR A 120 4.66 -8.22 -1.90
CA THR A 120 3.72 -8.83 -0.95
C THR A 120 3.58 -10.31 -1.27
N LYS A 121 3.80 -11.17 -0.26
CA LYS A 121 3.63 -12.62 -0.38
C LYS A 121 2.68 -13.10 0.72
N ILE A 122 1.54 -13.67 0.32
CA ILE A 122 0.51 -14.19 1.20
C ILE A 122 0.38 -15.68 0.91
N GLN A 123 0.54 -16.53 1.92
CA GLN A 123 0.38 -17.99 1.77
C GLN A 123 -1.06 -18.45 2.00
N GLY A 124 -1.82 -17.68 2.75
CA GLY A 124 -3.24 -17.91 3.02
C GLY A 124 -4.13 -17.08 2.09
N ASN A 125 -5.28 -16.67 2.60
CA ASN A 125 -6.25 -15.83 1.89
C ASN A 125 -5.87 -14.34 1.99
N ASP A 126 -6.10 -13.63 0.90
CA ASP A 126 -6.08 -12.16 0.88
C ASP A 126 -7.51 -11.66 0.67
N LYS A 127 -8.03 -10.89 1.62
CA LYS A 127 -9.35 -10.25 1.53
C LYS A 127 -9.16 -8.75 1.53
N LYS A 128 -9.68 -8.10 0.48
CA LYS A 128 -9.75 -6.64 0.39
C LYS A 128 -11.22 -6.23 0.27
N GLU A 129 -11.65 -5.30 1.11
CA GLU A 129 -12.96 -4.69 1.08
C GLU A 129 -12.82 -3.18 1.02
N VAL A 130 -13.48 -2.53 0.06
CA VAL A 130 -13.47 -1.09 -0.12
C VAL A 130 -14.92 -0.64 -0.19
N MET A 131 -15.34 0.15 0.80
CA MET A 131 -16.74 0.60 0.95
C MET A 131 -17.10 1.76 0.00
N SER A 132 -16.13 2.38 -0.64
CA SER A 132 -16.33 3.49 -1.58
C SER A 132 -15.54 3.22 -2.85
N ASP A 133 -14.80 4.17 -3.38
CA ASP A 133 -14.11 4.07 -4.65
C ASP A 133 -12.73 3.40 -4.53
N GLU A 134 -12.38 2.56 -5.49
CA GLU A 134 -11.03 2.07 -5.68
C GLU A 134 -10.47 2.57 -7.02
N VAL A 135 -9.36 3.30 -6.98
CA VAL A 135 -8.64 3.76 -8.17
C VAL A 135 -7.29 3.06 -8.28
N THR A 136 -7.05 2.38 -9.40
CA THR A 136 -5.75 1.73 -9.68
C THR A 136 -5.17 2.32 -10.97
N GLN A 137 -3.99 2.96 -10.88
CA GLN A 137 -3.25 3.45 -12.04
C GLN A 137 -1.93 2.70 -12.18
N ILE A 138 -1.65 2.16 -13.37
CA ILE A 138 -0.42 1.42 -13.67
C ILE A 138 0.16 2.00 -14.97
N ASN A 139 1.32 2.65 -14.86
CA ASN A 139 2.01 3.23 -16.02
C ASN A 139 2.82 2.20 -16.82
N GLY A 140 3.01 1.00 -16.29
CA GLY A 140 3.68 -0.12 -16.93
C GLY A 140 2.73 -1.27 -17.25
N ASN A 141 3.23 -2.48 -17.27
CA ASN A 141 2.46 -3.68 -17.57
C ASN A 141 1.75 -4.22 -16.33
N LYS A 142 0.52 -4.71 -16.50
CA LYS A 142 -0.21 -5.48 -15.48
C LYS A 142 -0.34 -6.92 -15.94
N THR A 143 0.17 -7.86 -15.16
CA THR A 143 -0.01 -9.30 -15.39
C THR A 143 -0.83 -9.91 -14.27
N MET A 144 -1.89 -10.65 -14.58
CA MET A 144 -2.68 -11.42 -13.64
C MET A 144 -2.70 -12.88 -14.07
N ARG A 145 -2.32 -13.78 -13.17
CA ARG A 145 -2.45 -15.23 -13.36
C ARG A 145 -3.34 -15.81 -12.27
N VAL A 146 -4.43 -16.45 -12.67
CA VAL A 146 -5.36 -17.17 -11.80
C VAL A 146 -5.34 -18.63 -12.23
N THR A 147 -4.97 -19.54 -11.33
CA THR A 147 -4.94 -20.99 -11.61
C THR A 147 -6.29 -21.66 -11.36
N GLY A 148 -7.11 -21.10 -10.51
CA GLY A 148 -8.49 -21.50 -10.26
C GLY A 148 -9.49 -20.63 -11.01
N ASP A 149 -10.67 -20.47 -10.48
CA ASP A 149 -11.75 -19.69 -11.09
C ASP A 149 -11.58 -18.20 -10.83
N ARG A 150 -11.96 -17.39 -11.81
CA ARG A 150 -12.13 -15.94 -11.67
C ARG A 150 -13.60 -15.58 -11.88
N LYS A 151 -14.20 -14.93 -10.88
CA LYS A 151 -15.55 -14.39 -10.95
C LYS A 151 -15.50 -12.87 -10.86
N THR A 152 -16.20 -12.18 -11.75
CA THR A 152 -16.39 -10.72 -11.73
C THR A 152 -17.88 -10.42 -11.78
N ILE A 153 -18.40 -9.65 -10.84
CA ILE A 153 -19.79 -9.20 -10.77
C ILE A 153 -19.75 -7.68 -10.76
N ILE A 154 -20.52 -7.04 -11.63
CA ILE A 154 -20.64 -5.59 -11.73
C ILE A 154 -22.13 -5.28 -11.85
N ASP A 155 -22.71 -4.69 -10.83
CA ASP A 155 -24.12 -4.32 -10.79
C ASP A 155 -24.40 -3.00 -11.55
N GLY A 156 -23.40 -2.20 -11.77
CA GLY A 156 -23.46 -0.96 -12.55
C GLY A 156 -22.92 -1.11 -13.97
N ASN A 157 -22.39 -0.05 -14.53
CA ASN A 157 -21.83 -0.02 -15.86
C ASN A 157 -20.40 -0.60 -15.91
N TYR A 158 -20.11 -1.35 -16.95
CA TYR A 158 -18.76 -1.79 -17.28
C TYR A 158 -18.29 -1.12 -18.56
N THR A 159 -17.17 -0.43 -18.53
CA THR A 159 -16.53 0.18 -19.70
C THR A 159 -15.10 -0.32 -19.81
N GLU A 160 -14.73 -0.79 -21.00
CA GLU A 160 -13.36 -1.20 -21.32
C GLU A 160 -12.90 -0.49 -22.59
N THR A 161 -11.73 0.12 -22.56
CA THR A 161 -11.10 0.77 -23.72
C THR A 161 -9.71 0.19 -23.93
N ILE A 162 -9.45 -0.37 -25.10
CA ILE A 162 -8.17 -0.98 -25.48
C ILE A 162 -7.60 -0.20 -26.66
N GLY A 163 -6.49 0.51 -26.41
CA GLY A 163 -5.86 1.37 -27.41
C GLY A 163 -5.06 0.66 -28.50
N LYS A 164 -4.81 -0.65 -28.34
CA LYS A 164 -4.09 -1.47 -29.31
C LYS A 164 -4.84 -2.79 -29.55
N ASP A 165 -4.14 -3.90 -29.55
CA ASP A 165 -4.72 -5.21 -29.84
C ASP A 165 -5.41 -5.81 -28.62
N ASN A 166 -6.58 -6.41 -28.81
CA ASN A 166 -7.24 -7.27 -27.86
C ASN A 166 -7.21 -8.71 -28.39
N LYS A 167 -6.57 -9.62 -27.64
CA LYS A 167 -6.51 -11.04 -27.98
C LYS A 167 -7.17 -11.87 -26.88
N ILE A 168 -8.28 -12.53 -27.23
CA ILE A 168 -9.00 -13.43 -26.32
C ILE A 168 -8.85 -14.86 -26.86
N GLN A 169 -8.39 -15.79 -26.02
CA GLN A 169 -8.29 -17.21 -26.35
C GLN A 169 -9.04 -18.03 -25.31
N ILE A 170 -10.08 -18.74 -25.73
CA ILE A 170 -10.90 -19.61 -24.89
C ILE A 170 -10.74 -21.05 -25.37
N LYS A 171 -10.20 -21.93 -24.51
CA LYS A 171 -9.91 -23.33 -24.90
C LYS A 171 -11.11 -24.26 -24.83
N LYS A 172 -12.18 -23.87 -24.13
CA LYS A 172 -13.40 -24.67 -23.99
C LYS A 172 -14.59 -23.90 -24.55
N ASN A 173 -15.53 -23.50 -23.72
CA ASN A 173 -16.77 -22.87 -24.14
C ASN A 173 -16.80 -21.39 -23.77
N GLU A 174 -17.33 -20.56 -24.65
CA GLU A 174 -17.75 -19.20 -24.37
C GLU A 174 -19.27 -19.12 -24.45
N VAL A 175 -19.92 -18.57 -23.43
CA VAL A 175 -21.35 -18.28 -23.43
C VAL A 175 -21.52 -16.79 -23.17
N LYS A 176 -22.18 -16.09 -24.12
CA LYS A 176 -22.51 -14.67 -23.96
C LYS A 176 -24.02 -14.51 -24.07
N THR A 177 -24.67 -14.05 -23.02
CA THR A 177 -26.10 -13.79 -22.95
C THR A 177 -26.33 -12.28 -22.79
N ILE A 178 -27.14 -11.68 -23.62
CA ILE A 178 -27.49 -10.25 -23.58
C ILE A 178 -29.02 -10.16 -23.64
N PHE A 179 -29.64 -9.65 -22.57
CA PHE A 179 -31.09 -9.64 -22.44
C PHE A 179 -31.81 -8.52 -23.18
N VAL A 180 -31.13 -7.40 -23.49
CA VAL A 180 -31.77 -6.24 -24.09
C VAL A 180 -31.20 -5.96 -25.49
N ASN A 181 -30.08 -5.28 -25.59
CA ASN A 181 -29.52 -4.86 -26.87
C ASN A 181 -28.03 -5.19 -26.98
N SER A 182 -27.60 -5.63 -28.14
CA SER A 182 -26.19 -5.79 -28.50
C SER A 182 -25.91 -5.06 -29.82
N LYS A 183 -24.87 -4.20 -29.81
CA LYS A 183 -24.38 -3.54 -31.03
C LYS A 183 -22.89 -3.82 -31.18
N THR A 184 -22.50 -4.32 -32.36
CA THR A 184 -21.10 -4.47 -32.74
C THR A 184 -20.83 -3.64 -33.96
N THR A 185 -19.90 -2.72 -33.92
CA THR A 185 -19.47 -1.90 -35.06
C THR A 185 -17.99 -2.16 -35.31
N VAL A 186 -17.63 -2.51 -36.54
CA VAL A 186 -16.27 -2.74 -37.00
C VAL A 186 -16.04 -1.87 -38.21
N THR A 187 -15.07 -0.94 -38.13
CA THR A 187 -14.72 -0.05 -39.25
C THR A 187 -13.73 -0.69 -40.23
N GLY A 188 -13.14 -1.80 -39.88
CA GLY A 188 -12.24 -2.59 -40.71
C GLY A 188 -12.89 -3.92 -41.13
N ASN A 189 -12.09 -4.93 -41.34
CA ASN A 189 -12.55 -6.24 -41.76
C ASN A 189 -13.01 -7.10 -40.60
N THR A 190 -14.09 -7.84 -40.75
CA THR A 190 -14.54 -8.87 -39.80
C THR A 190 -14.49 -10.23 -40.48
N ASN A 191 -13.74 -11.16 -39.89
CA ASN A 191 -13.68 -12.55 -40.30
C ASN A 191 -14.33 -13.42 -39.23
N LEU A 192 -15.37 -14.15 -39.57
CA LEU A 192 -16.03 -15.11 -38.70
C LEU A 192 -15.85 -16.50 -39.31
N ILE A 193 -15.01 -17.34 -38.70
CA ILE A 193 -14.68 -18.66 -39.23
C ILE A 193 -15.08 -19.72 -38.20
N THR A 194 -15.89 -20.70 -38.60
CA THR A 194 -16.17 -21.89 -37.80
C THR A 194 -15.73 -23.14 -38.56
N ILE A 195 -15.20 -24.13 -37.85
CA ILE A 195 -14.69 -25.38 -38.42
C ILE A 195 -15.82 -26.42 -38.52
N LYS A 196 -16.86 -26.31 -37.70
CA LYS A 196 -17.97 -27.27 -37.68
C LYS A 196 -19.27 -26.58 -38.13
N ASN A 197 -20.08 -26.11 -37.19
CA ASN A 197 -21.40 -25.55 -37.47
C ASN A 197 -21.47 -24.10 -37.00
N MET A 198 -22.11 -23.24 -37.80
CA MET A 198 -22.56 -21.90 -37.45
C MET A 198 -24.06 -21.84 -37.56
N GLN A 199 -24.76 -21.40 -36.56
CA GLN A 199 -26.18 -21.09 -36.60
C GLN A 199 -26.39 -19.62 -36.32
N ILE A 200 -27.13 -18.95 -37.20
CA ILE A 200 -27.54 -17.56 -37.03
C ILE A 200 -29.07 -17.57 -37.20
N GLY A 201 -29.77 -17.17 -36.16
CA GLY A 201 -31.22 -17.16 -36.15
C GLY A 201 -31.78 -15.89 -35.53
N SER A 202 -32.95 -15.48 -35.95
CA SER A 202 -33.70 -14.36 -35.39
C SER A 202 -35.16 -14.79 -35.17
N GLY A 203 -35.73 -14.40 -34.02
CA GLY A 203 -37.13 -14.68 -33.71
C GLY A 203 -38.11 -13.86 -34.53
N ASN A 204 -37.69 -12.74 -35.12
CA ASN A 204 -38.54 -11.87 -35.92
C ASN A 204 -37.94 -11.61 -37.30
N THR A 205 -36.99 -10.71 -37.43
CA THR A 205 -36.43 -10.28 -38.71
C THR A 205 -34.90 -10.34 -38.68
N MET A 206 -34.35 -10.90 -39.75
CA MET A 206 -32.92 -10.81 -40.05
C MET A 206 -32.76 -10.00 -41.34
N SER A 207 -31.97 -8.92 -41.30
CA SER A 207 -31.62 -8.13 -42.47
C SER A 207 -30.11 -8.18 -42.70
N ILE A 208 -29.71 -8.50 -43.92
CA ILE A 208 -28.32 -8.47 -44.37
C ILE A 208 -28.24 -7.50 -45.53
N GLY A 209 -27.49 -6.43 -45.40
CA GLY A 209 -27.30 -5.41 -46.43
C GLY A 209 -25.82 -5.17 -46.71
N ALA A 210 -25.50 -4.82 -47.95
CA ALA A 210 -24.18 -4.41 -48.39
C ALA A 210 -24.29 -3.18 -49.28
N GLU A 211 -23.43 -2.19 -49.07
CA GLU A 211 -23.40 -0.98 -49.92
C GLU A 211 -22.75 -1.23 -51.27
N SER A 212 -21.94 -2.26 -51.45
CA SER A 212 -21.24 -2.57 -52.68
C SER A 212 -21.58 -3.95 -53.24
N THR A 213 -21.04 -4.99 -52.61
CA THR A 213 -21.17 -6.37 -53.12
C THR A 213 -21.50 -7.32 -51.97
N TYR A 214 -22.47 -8.20 -52.22
CA TYR A 214 -22.76 -9.35 -51.38
C TYR A 214 -22.45 -10.62 -52.17
N ASP A 215 -21.48 -11.42 -51.72
CA ASP A 215 -21.08 -12.68 -52.37
C ASP A 215 -21.26 -13.85 -51.38
N LEU A 216 -22.20 -14.75 -51.69
CA LEU A 216 -22.46 -15.97 -50.96
C LEU A 216 -21.86 -17.16 -51.72
N LYS A 217 -20.72 -17.68 -51.27
CA LYS A 217 -20.12 -18.90 -51.80
C LYS A 217 -20.43 -20.10 -50.91
N VAL A 218 -21.22 -21.01 -51.40
CA VAL A 218 -21.55 -22.28 -50.72
C VAL A 218 -20.84 -23.42 -51.45
N LYS A 219 -19.95 -24.12 -50.75
CA LYS A 219 -19.37 -25.39 -51.19
C LYS A 219 -20.19 -26.55 -50.63
N GLY A 220 -21.02 -27.19 -51.43
CA GLY A 220 -21.91 -28.29 -51.04
C GLY A 220 -23.37 -27.98 -51.37
N ALA A 221 -24.29 -28.89 -51.03
CA ALA A 221 -25.72 -28.66 -51.23
C ALA A 221 -26.24 -27.59 -50.26
N ALA A 222 -26.76 -26.49 -50.84
CA ALA A 222 -27.49 -25.49 -50.06
C ALA A 222 -28.99 -25.80 -50.22
N THR A 223 -29.69 -26.06 -49.15
CA THR A 223 -31.15 -25.99 -49.13
C THR A 223 -31.52 -24.63 -48.53
N MET A 224 -32.18 -23.79 -49.32
CA MET A 224 -32.90 -22.63 -48.82
C MET A 224 -34.37 -23.06 -48.74
N ASP A 225 -34.88 -23.19 -47.56
CA ASP A 225 -36.31 -23.35 -47.26
C ASP A 225 -36.93 -21.97 -47.03
#